data_f131977d99031b8f997c3f967ddad5b4
#
_entry.id   f131977d99031b8f997c3f967ddad5b4
#
_cell.length_a   1.000
_cell.length_b   1.000
_cell.length_c   1.000
_cell.angle_alpha   90.00
_cell.angle_beta   90.00
_cell.angle_gamma   90.00
#
_symmetry.space_group_name_H-M   'P 1'
#
loop_
_entity.id
_entity.type
_entity.pdbx_description
1 polymer ?
#
loop_
_entity_poly.entity_id
_entity_poly.type
_entity_poly.pdbx_seq_one_letter_code
_entity_poly.pdbx_strand_id
1 'polypeptide(L)'
;MLSAELRGTALVTGGGRGIGANIARELAHAGMEVTVTGRTADEIRAVADEIGGRALVGDVSKREDVARWCGDAGAVDLLVNNAGISGPEEALADVEAWWHTFEVNVLGTYMCCRAFAPLMVERGGGRIVNVASGSAYLPPREGPNATAYPASKAAVHRFSEVLAASLAPQNVFVFSISPGLVKTAMTAGFGDDAPWTPPECAPRLVHALATGEFDRLAGRYLHAEHDPPEQLRERLDSIVADDLNVIRLRR
;
A
#
# COMPACT_ATOMS: atom_id res chain seq x y z
N MET A 1 5.59 12.18 18.67
CA MET A 1 6.79 12.30 17.82
C MET A 1 7.17 10.89 17.38
N LEU A 2 7.05 10.56 16.10
CA LEU A 2 7.69 9.38 15.54
C LEU A 2 9.17 9.70 15.41
N SER A 3 10.00 9.21 16.31
CA SER A 3 11.42 9.57 16.38
C SER A 3 12.34 8.38 16.14
N ALA A 4 11.81 7.27 15.64
CA ALA A 4 12.67 6.15 15.26
C ALA A 4 13.29 6.46 13.90
N GLU A 5 14.59 6.71 13.89
CA GLU A 5 15.37 6.79 12.65
C GLU A 5 15.29 5.44 11.94
N LEU A 6 14.78 5.46 10.70
CA LEU A 6 14.77 4.28 9.83
C LEU A 6 16.09 4.17 9.09
N ARG A 7 16.42 2.96 8.69
CA ARG A 7 17.58 2.67 7.85
C ARG A 7 17.21 1.65 6.78
N GLY A 8 17.99 1.60 5.72
CA GLY A 8 17.79 0.65 4.63
C GLY A 8 17.06 1.27 3.45
N THR A 9 16.55 0.42 2.58
CA THR A 9 16.01 0.79 1.27
C THR A 9 14.51 0.56 1.19
N ALA A 10 13.78 1.47 0.54
CA ALA A 10 12.36 1.33 0.28
C ALA A 10 12.03 1.50 -1.21
N LEU A 11 11.03 0.78 -1.68
CA LEU A 11 10.44 1.00 -3.01
C LEU A 11 8.96 1.31 -2.86
N VAL A 12 8.53 2.46 -3.44
CA VAL A 12 7.15 2.92 -3.40
C VAL A 12 6.58 2.98 -4.81
N THR A 13 5.59 2.12 -5.11
CA THR A 13 4.90 2.16 -6.41
C THR A 13 3.85 3.26 -6.44
N GLY A 14 3.71 3.95 -7.60
CA GLY A 14 2.83 5.12 -7.70
C GLY A 14 3.32 6.29 -6.83
N GLY A 15 4.66 6.43 -6.67
CA GLY A 15 5.29 7.40 -5.78
C GLY A 15 5.39 8.82 -6.33
N GLY A 16 4.87 9.11 -7.55
CA GLY A 16 5.02 10.41 -8.18
C GLY A 16 4.03 11.48 -7.70
N ARG A 17 2.95 11.10 -7.02
CA ARG A 17 1.93 12.05 -6.53
C ARG A 17 1.08 11.45 -5.40
N GLY A 18 0.28 12.31 -4.78
CA GLY A 18 -0.70 11.93 -3.78
C GLY A 18 -0.12 11.13 -2.62
N ILE A 19 -0.79 10.07 -2.23
CA ILE A 19 -0.44 9.25 -1.05
C ILE A 19 0.95 8.64 -1.19
N GLY A 20 1.28 8.08 -2.37
CA GLY A 20 2.59 7.47 -2.61
C GLY A 20 3.75 8.45 -2.49
N ALA A 21 3.60 9.67 -3.01
CA ALA A 21 4.61 10.72 -2.86
C ALA A 21 4.78 11.14 -1.40
N ASN A 22 3.68 11.27 -0.64
CA ASN A 22 3.74 11.62 0.78
C ASN A 22 4.42 10.49 1.61
N ILE A 23 4.14 9.23 1.29
CA ILE A 23 4.82 8.08 1.91
C ILE A 23 6.33 8.12 1.58
N ALA A 24 6.69 8.36 0.32
CA ALA A 24 8.10 8.43 -0.10
C ALA A 24 8.88 9.54 0.64
N ARG A 25 8.26 10.74 0.80
CA ARG A 25 8.84 11.85 1.57
C ARG A 25 9.06 11.50 3.03
N GLU A 26 8.06 10.88 3.67
CA GLU A 26 8.15 10.48 5.08
C GLU A 26 9.26 9.46 5.30
N LEU A 27 9.35 8.43 4.45
CA LEU A 27 10.38 7.41 4.55
C LEU A 27 11.79 7.97 4.32
N ALA A 28 11.95 8.86 3.36
CA ALA A 28 13.23 9.54 3.11
C ALA A 28 13.61 10.47 4.28
N HIS A 29 12.65 11.24 4.80
CA HIS A 29 12.87 12.08 5.98
C HIS A 29 13.27 11.25 7.21
N ALA A 30 12.73 10.05 7.33
CA ALA A 30 13.07 9.10 8.40
C ALA A 30 14.44 8.41 8.21
N GLY A 31 15.13 8.60 7.08
CA GLY A 31 16.48 8.09 6.84
C GLY A 31 16.59 6.89 5.88
N MET A 32 15.50 6.49 5.21
CA MET A 32 15.55 5.43 4.21
C MET A 32 16.03 5.94 2.84
N GLU A 33 16.72 5.11 2.09
CA GLU A 33 16.99 5.31 0.66
C GLU A 33 15.75 4.89 -0.14
N VAL A 34 15.03 5.86 -0.74
CA VAL A 34 13.74 5.60 -1.37
C VAL A 34 13.84 5.57 -2.89
N THR A 35 13.31 4.50 -3.48
CA THR A 35 13.05 4.42 -4.92
C THR A 35 11.55 4.59 -5.17
N VAL A 36 11.18 5.54 -6.03
CA VAL A 36 9.79 5.74 -6.45
C VAL A 36 9.58 5.23 -7.87
N THR A 37 8.44 4.57 -8.11
CA THR A 37 8.08 4.10 -9.45
C THR A 37 6.74 4.65 -9.91
N GLY A 38 6.55 4.75 -11.22
CA GLY A 38 5.29 5.23 -11.81
C GLY A 38 5.41 5.45 -13.31
N ARG A 39 4.28 5.72 -13.95
CA ARG A 39 4.20 5.86 -15.41
C ARG A 39 4.65 7.23 -15.92
N THR A 40 4.40 8.28 -15.12
CA THR A 40 4.68 9.67 -15.50
C THR A 40 6.10 10.02 -15.07
N ALA A 41 7.03 10.05 -16.02
CA ALA A 41 8.45 10.25 -15.76
C ALA A 41 8.72 11.53 -14.97
N ASP A 42 8.10 12.65 -15.35
CA ASP A 42 8.35 13.95 -14.72
C ASP A 42 7.84 13.99 -13.26
N GLU A 43 6.67 13.37 -12.98
CA GLU A 43 6.15 13.30 -11.61
C GLU A 43 7.07 12.50 -10.68
N ILE A 44 7.54 11.32 -11.11
CA ILE A 44 8.40 10.49 -10.25
C ILE A 44 9.81 11.04 -10.11
N ARG A 45 10.36 11.69 -11.17
CA ARG A 45 11.65 12.36 -11.09
C ARG A 45 11.60 13.54 -10.14
N ALA A 46 10.57 14.37 -10.22
CA ALA A 46 10.41 15.50 -9.31
C ALA A 46 10.39 15.06 -7.83
N VAL A 47 9.68 13.98 -7.51
CA VAL A 47 9.68 13.43 -6.14
C VAL A 47 11.04 12.84 -5.79
N ALA A 48 11.66 12.07 -6.69
CA ALA A 48 12.98 11.47 -6.44
C ALA A 48 14.05 12.54 -6.20
N ASP A 49 14.07 13.60 -7.00
CA ASP A 49 15.01 14.73 -6.85
C ASP A 49 14.80 15.47 -5.51
N GLU A 50 13.52 15.69 -5.14
CA GLU A 50 13.14 16.33 -3.87
C GLU A 50 13.67 15.56 -2.65
N ILE A 51 13.56 14.22 -2.69
CA ILE A 51 13.92 13.36 -1.53
C ILE A 51 15.36 12.82 -1.61
N GLY A 52 16.13 13.17 -2.63
CA GLY A 52 17.45 12.58 -2.88
C GLY A 52 17.41 11.09 -3.20
N GLY A 53 16.29 10.61 -3.74
CA GLY A 53 16.03 9.19 -4.02
C GLY A 53 16.22 8.81 -5.48
N ARG A 54 15.61 7.69 -5.91
CA ARG A 54 15.70 7.17 -7.29
C ARG A 54 14.33 7.10 -7.93
N ALA A 55 14.25 7.35 -9.24
CA ALA A 55 13.04 7.21 -10.05
C ALA A 55 13.19 6.08 -11.07
N LEU A 56 12.24 5.13 -11.08
CA LEU A 56 12.16 4.06 -12.07
C LEU A 56 10.82 4.12 -12.81
N VAL A 57 10.85 4.60 -14.06
CA VAL A 57 9.66 4.75 -14.91
C VAL A 57 9.13 3.38 -15.31
N GLY A 58 7.80 3.19 -15.32
CA GLY A 58 7.14 1.98 -15.81
C GLY A 58 5.74 1.81 -15.25
N ASP A 59 5.08 0.73 -15.64
CA ASP A 59 3.71 0.40 -15.28
C ASP A 59 3.66 -0.91 -14.48
N VAL A 60 3.04 -0.88 -13.28
CA VAL A 60 2.89 -2.07 -12.42
C VAL A 60 2.11 -3.21 -13.09
N SER A 61 1.27 -2.91 -14.09
CA SER A 61 0.53 -3.90 -14.87
C SER A 61 1.39 -4.61 -15.91
N LYS A 62 2.64 -4.17 -16.11
CA LYS A 62 3.58 -4.74 -17.09
C LYS A 62 4.67 -5.53 -16.39
N ARG A 63 4.71 -6.84 -16.68
CA ARG A 63 5.67 -7.77 -16.06
C ARG A 63 7.12 -7.36 -16.31
N GLU A 64 7.43 -6.90 -17.51
CA GLU A 64 8.76 -6.44 -17.91
C GLU A 64 9.23 -5.22 -17.12
N ASP A 65 8.33 -4.29 -16.81
CA ASP A 65 8.65 -3.12 -15.99
C ASP A 65 8.93 -3.50 -14.54
N VAL A 66 8.09 -4.35 -13.95
CA VAL A 66 8.30 -4.83 -12.58
C VAL A 66 9.60 -5.65 -12.48
N ALA A 67 9.91 -6.50 -13.46
CA ALA A 67 11.15 -7.27 -13.50
C ALA A 67 12.38 -6.34 -13.59
N ARG A 68 12.31 -5.31 -14.42
CA ARG A 68 13.36 -4.29 -14.53
C ARG A 68 13.54 -3.53 -13.20
N TRP A 69 12.47 -3.08 -12.57
CA TRP A 69 12.55 -2.41 -11.26
C TRP A 69 13.22 -3.30 -10.21
N CYS A 70 12.88 -4.59 -10.20
CA CYS A 70 13.48 -5.55 -9.29
C CYS A 70 14.99 -5.70 -9.54
N GLY A 71 15.41 -5.77 -10.81
CA GLY A 71 16.82 -5.83 -11.19
C GLY A 71 17.58 -4.54 -10.82
N ASP A 72 16.97 -3.36 -11.05
CA ASP A 72 17.60 -2.06 -10.82
C ASP A 72 17.64 -1.67 -9.32
N ALA A 73 16.60 -2.00 -8.55
CA ALA A 73 16.53 -1.69 -7.13
C ALA A 73 17.22 -2.74 -6.25
N GLY A 74 17.25 -4.00 -6.69
CA GLY A 74 17.73 -5.12 -5.88
C GLY A 74 16.79 -5.42 -4.70
N ALA A 75 17.33 -6.07 -3.67
CA ALA A 75 16.58 -6.33 -2.44
C ALA A 75 16.28 -5.04 -1.69
N VAL A 76 15.02 -4.84 -1.31
CA VAL A 76 14.58 -3.70 -0.48
C VAL A 76 14.13 -4.18 0.89
N ASP A 77 14.27 -3.31 1.91
CA ASP A 77 13.81 -3.59 3.28
C ASP A 77 12.30 -3.36 3.42
N LEU A 78 11.77 -2.42 2.63
CA LEU A 78 10.35 -2.06 2.59
C LEU A 78 9.84 -1.95 1.15
N LEU A 79 8.80 -2.71 0.82
CA LEU A 79 8.03 -2.56 -0.41
C LEU A 79 6.66 -1.94 -0.09
N VAL A 80 6.34 -0.79 -0.70
CA VAL A 80 5.02 -0.17 -0.60
C VAL A 80 4.30 -0.25 -1.94
N ASN A 81 3.33 -1.15 -2.04
CA ASN A 81 2.46 -1.30 -3.20
C ASN A 81 1.29 -0.30 -3.08
N ASN A 82 1.52 0.93 -3.54
CA ASN A 82 0.54 2.01 -3.49
C ASN A 82 -0.10 2.30 -4.86
N ALA A 83 0.54 1.95 -5.97
CA ALA A 83 -0.01 2.18 -7.31
C ALA A 83 -1.42 1.60 -7.43
N GLY A 84 -2.36 2.40 -7.96
CA GLY A 84 -3.75 1.97 -8.14
C GLY A 84 -4.57 2.98 -8.93
N ILE A 85 -5.72 2.52 -9.42
CA ILE A 85 -6.72 3.32 -10.14
C ILE A 85 -8.11 3.05 -9.56
N SER A 86 -9.03 4.03 -9.66
CA SER A 86 -10.43 3.88 -9.24
C SER A 86 -11.24 2.97 -10.17
N GLY A 87 -10.83 2.85 -11.42
CA GLY A 87 -11.61 2.15 -12.45
C GLY A 87 -12.89 2.87 -12.82
N PRO A 88 -13.80 2.19 -13.56
CA PRO A 88 -15.08 2.74 -13.96
C PRO A 88 -16.04 2.89 -12.77
N GLU A 89 -16.95 3.86 -12.87
CA GLU A 89 -17.95 4.16 -11.83
C GLU A 89 -19.23 3.31 -11.99
N GLU A 90 -19.49 2.80 -13.19
CA GLU A 90 -20.67 1.99 -13.50
C GLU A 90 -20.54 0.58 -12.91
N ALA A 91 -21.66 0.08 -12.37
CA ALA A 91 -21.71 -1.26 -11.78
C ALA A 91 -21.44 -2.38 -12.81
N LEU A 92 -21.92 -2.20 -14.02
CA LEU A 92 -21.75 -3.13 -15.17
C LEU A 92 -21.03 -2.38 -16.31
N ALA A 93 -19.82 -1.93 -16.00
CA ALA A 93 -18.98 -1.24 -16.96
C ALA A 93 -18.48 -2.19 -18.06
N ASP A 94 -17.89 -1.60 -19.09
CA ASP A 94 -17.15 -2.33 -20.13
C ASP A 94 -16.14 -3.30 -19.50
N VAL A 95 -16.05 -4.52 -20.06
CA VAL A 95 -15.26 -5.63 -19.48
C VAL A 95 -13.78 -5.27 -19.40
N GLU A 96 -13.24 -4.65 -20.46
CA GLU A 96 -11.83 -4.27 -20.54
C GLU A 96 -11.50 -3.19 -19.50
N ALA A 97 -12.35 -2.18 -19.33
CA ALA A 97 -12.18 -1.12 -18.32
C ALA A 97 -12.30 -1.69 -16.91
N TRP A 98 -13.27 -2.58 -16.68
CA TRP A 98 -13.44 -3.27 -15.40
C TRP A 98 -12.20 -4.12 -15.06
N TRP A 99 -11.74 -4.93 -16.01
CA TRP A 99 -10.59 -5.82 -15.83
C TRP A 99 -9.28 -5.06 -15.66
N HIS A 100 -9.10 -3.94 -16.37
CA HIS A 100 -7.93 -3.10 -16.22
C HIS A 100 -7.72 -2.61 -14.77
N THR A 101 -8.81 -2.43 -14.02
CA THR A 101 -8.71 -2.11 -12.59
C THR A 101 -8.03 -3.25 -11.80
N PHE A 102 -8.32 -4.50 -12.15
CA PHE A 102 -7.68 -5.67 -11.54
C PHE A 102 -6.22 -5.83 -12.00
N GLU A 103 -5.92 -5.55 -13.26
CA GLU A 103 -4.54 -5.59 -13.76
C GLU A 103 -3.63 -4.62 -12.98
N VAL A 104 -4.10 -3.40 -12.73
CA VAL A 104 -3.32 -2.43 -11.98
C VAL A 104 -3.33 -2.74 -10.47
N ASN A 105 -4.51 -2.85 -9.87
CA ASN A 105 -4.64 -2.91 -8.41
C ASN A 105 -4.24 -4.26 -7.82
N VAL A 106 -4.55 -5.35 -8.50
CA VAL A 106 -4.36 -6.72 -7.99
C VAL A 106 -3.13 -7.37 -8.61
N LEU A 107 -3.09 -7.50 -9.93
CA LEU A 107 -1.99 -8.16 -10.62
C LEU A 107 -0.69 -7.38 -10.44
N GLY A 108 -0.72 -6.05 -10.49
CA GLY A 108 0.43 -5.20 -10.23
C GLY A 108 1.00 -5.41 -8.82
N THR A 109 0.14 -5.39 -7.80
CA THR A 109 0.52 -5.69 -6.41
C THR A 109 1.12 -7.09 -6.28
N TYR A 110 0.48 -8.10 -6.89
CA TYR A 110 1.00 -9.46 -6.89
C TYR A 110 2.37 -9.56 -7.57
N MET A 111 2.55 -8.94 -8.74
CA MET A 111 3.82 -9.00 -9.47
C MET A 111 4.97 -8.35 -8.68
N CYS A 112 4.72 -7.21 -8.02
CA CYS A 112 5.72 -6.59 -7.15
C CYS A 112 6.05 -7.50 -5.96
N CYS A 113 5.05 -8.04 -5.25
CA CYS A 113 5.31 -9.00 -4.16
C CYS A 113 6.11 -10.21 -4.65
N ARG A 114 5.72 -10.79 -5.79
CA ARG A 114 6.41 -11.95 -6.37
C ARG A 114 7.87 -11.66 -6.76
N ALA A 115 8.16 -10.44 -7.20
CA ALA A 115 9.51 -10.06 -7.60
C ALA A 115 10.41 -9.76 -6.39
N PHE A 116 9.91 -9.06 -5.39
CA PHE A 116 10.72 -8.55 -4.28
C PHE A 116 10.75 -9.47 -3.06
N ALA A 117 9.67 -10.21 -2.74
CA ALA A 117 9.63 -11.05 -1.55
C ALA A 117 10.72 -12.13 -1.50
N PRO A 118 11.06 -12.84 -2.60
CA PRO A 118 12.19 -13.79 -2.57
C PRO A 118 13.51 -13.13 -2.19
N LEU A 119 13.80 -11.93 -2.69
CA LEU A 119 15.02 -11.18 -2.36
C LEU A 119 15.02 -10.72 -0.90
N MET A 120 13.86 -10.38 -0.34
CA MET A 120 13.72 -10.09 1.10
C MET A 120 14.03 -11.33 1.94
N VAL A 121 13.52 -12.51 1.54
CA VAL A 121 13.78 -13.79 2.21
C VAL A 121 15.27 -14.12 2.18
N GLU A 122 15.91 -14.04 1.02
CA GLU A 122 17.35 -14.28 0.85
C GLU A 122 18.22 -13.35 1.72
N ARG A 123 17.74 -12.13 1.94
CA ARG A 123 18.41 -11.11 2.76
C ARG A 123 18.13 -11.27 4.26
N GLY A 124 17.23 -12.16 4.65
CA GLY A 124 16.91 -12.47 6.05
C GLY A 124 15.66 -11.77 6.58
N GLY A 125 14.89 -11.09 5.73
CA GLY A 125 13.60 -10.51 6.09
C GLY A 125 13.29 -9.20 5.37
N GLY A 126 12.11 -8.66 5.65
CA GLY A 126 11.64 -7.40 5.08
C GLY A 126 10.16 -7.14 5.39
N ARG A 127 9.64 -6.02 4.91
CA ARG A 127 8.24 -5.64 5.11
C ARG A 127 7.58 -5.23 3.80
N ILE A 128 6.33 -5.64 3.64
CA ILE A 128 5.50 -5.31 2.48
C ILE A 128 4.24 -4.62 2.99
N VAL A 129 3.96 -3.42 2.49
CA VAL A 129 2.73 -2.69 2.76
C VAL A 129 1.92 -2.59 1.47
N ASN A 130 0.77 -3.24 1.45
CA ASN A 130 -0.17 -3.20 0.33
C ASN A 130 -1.29 -2.19 0.63
N VAL A 131 -1.42 -1.16 -0.21
CA VAL A 131 -2.47 -0.15 -0.05
C VAL A 131 -3.80 -0.68 -0.60
N ALA A 132 -4.65 -1.11 0.32
CA ALA A 132 -6.04 -1.48 0.08
C ALA A 132 -6.97 -0.24 0.17
N SER A 133 -8.15 -0.39 0.75
CA SER A 133 -9.14 0.69 0.95
C SER A 133 -10.23 0.23 1.92
N GLY A 134 -10.89 1.16 2.60
CA GLY A 134 -12.12 0.92 3.33
C GLY A 134 -13.23 0.31 2.48
N SER A 135 -13.27 0.60 1.18
CA SER A 135 -14.22 0.00 0.25
C SER A 135 -14.12 -1.52 0.13
N ALA A 136 -13.02 -2.13 0.61
CA ALA A 136 -12.86 -3.58 0.64
C ALA A 136 -13.87 -4.31 1.55
N TYR A 137 -14.42 -3.64 2.58
CA TYR A 137 -15.30 -4.25 3.57
C TYR A 137 -16.48 -3.38 3.99
N LEU A 138 -16.45 -2.08 3.72
CA LEU A 138 -17.57 -1.20 4.01
C LEU A 138 -18.80 -1.61 3.19
N PRO A 139 -20.01 -1.51 3.77
CA PRO A 139 -21.23 -1.81 3.04
C PRO A 139 -21.35 -0.90 1.81
N PRO A 140 -21.95 -1.38 0.71
CA PRO A 140 -22.22 -0.56 -0.45
C PRO A 140 -23.15 0.60 -0.07
N ARG A 141 -22.98 1.74 -0.73
CA ARG A 141 -23.87 2.90 -0.56
C ARG A 141 -25.18 2.64 -1.26
N GLU A 142 -26.23 3.38 -0.86
CA GLU A 142 -27.47 3.42 -1.65
C GLU A 142 -27.20 4.04 -3.02
N GLY A 143 -27.82 3.48 -4.07
CA GLY A 143 -27.68 3.95 -5.44
C GLY A 143 -26.57 3.26 -6.25
N PRO A 144 -26.12 3.90 -7.34
CA PRO A 144 -25.08 3.34 -8.19
C PRO A 144 -23.76 3.16 -7.44
N ASN A 145 -23.14 2.01 -7.61
CA ASN A 145 -21.84 1.68 -7.01
C ASN A 145 -20.90 1.14 -8.09
N ALA A 146 -19.67 1.62 -8.09
CA ALA A 146 -18.57 0.98 -8.81
C ALA A 146 -18.34 -0.43 -8.26
N THR A 147 -18.13 -1.40 -9.13
CA THR A 147 -17.87 -2.79 -8.69
C THR A 147 -16.41 -3.21 -8.82
N ALA A 148 -15.67 -2.63 -9.77
CA ALA A 148 -14.27 -2.97 -10.02
C ALA A 148 -13.36 -2.61 -8.84
N TYR A 149 -13.41 -1.36 -8.38
CA TYR A 149 -12.51 -0.86 -7.33
C TYR A 149 -12.69 -1.58 -5.99
N PRO A 150 -13.90 -1.65 -5.39
CA PRO A 150 -14.09 -2.34 -4.12
C PRO A 150 -13.69 -3.82 -4.19
N ALA A 151 -14.07 -4.52 -5.26
CA ALA A 151 -13.69 -5.91 -5.45
C ALA A 151 -12.17 -6.08 -5.57
N SER A 152 -11.48 -5.20 -6.30
CA SER A 152 -10.01 -5.24 -6.42
C SER A 152 -9.33 -5.00 -5.07
N LYS A 153 -9.84 -4.06 -4.25
CA LYS A 153 -9.27 -3.76 -2.93
C LYS A 153 -9.56 -4.85 -1.89
N ALA A 154 -10.70 -5.53 -1.99
CA ALA A 154 -10.99 -6.72 -1.22
C ALA A 154 -10.03 -7.87 -1.58
N ALA A 155 -9.75 -8.06 -2.87
CA ALA A 155 -8.77 -9.03 -3.34
C ALA A 155 -7.36 -8.73 -2.82
N VAL A 156 -6.91 -7.47 -2.85
CA VAL A 156 -5.61 -7.04 -2.30
C VAL A 156 -5.53 -7.34 -0.80
N HIS A 157 -6.59 -7.03 -0.04
CA HIS A 157 -6.59 -7.32 1.40
C HIS A 157 -6.48 -8.83 1.66
N ARG A 158 -7.33 -9.65 1.02
CA ARG A 158 -7.28 -11.11 1.23
C ARG A 158 -5.97 -11.72 0.76
N PHE A 159 -5.43 -11.26 -0.36
CA PHE A 159 -4.10 -11.64 -0.82
C PHE A 159 -3.02 -11.33 0.22
N SER A 160 -3.04 -10.13 0.80
CA SER A 160 -2.07 -9.70 1.82
C SER A 160 -2.11 -10.57 3.06
N GLU A 161 -3.30 -10.92 3.54
CA GLU A 161 -3.50 -11.81 4.69
C GLU A 161 -2.89 -13.20 4.45
N VAL A 162 -3.20 -13.81 3.29
CA VAL A 162 -2.68 -15.14 2.94
C VAL A 162 -1.17 -15.12 2.72
N LEU A 163 -0.67 -14.06 2.05
CA LEU A 163 0.76 -13.90 1.81
C LEU A 163 1.53 -13.70 3.13
N ALA A 164 0.98 -12.94 4.08
CA ALA A 164 1.57 -12.74 5.39
C ALA A 164 1.76 -14.08 6.14
N ALA A 165 0.74 -14.92 6.17
CA ALA A 165 0.83 -16.24 6.79
C ALA A 165 1.90 -17.13 6.14
N SER A 166 2.09 -17.00 4.81
CA SER A 166 3.07 -17.78 4.06
C SER A 166 4.51 -17.30 4.28
N LEU A 167 4.72 -16.00 4.48
CA LEU A 167 6.05 -15.40 4.52
C LEU A 167 6.55 -15.07 5.94
N ALA A 168 5.68 -14.99 6.95
CA ALA A 168 6.08 -14.74 8.33
C ALA A 168 7.14 -15.71 8.87
N PRO A 169 7.11 -17.04 8.56
CA PRO A 169 8.17 -17.95 8.97
C PRO A 169 9.54 -17.62 8.35
N GLN A 170 9.58 -16.81 7.30
CA GLN A 170 10.78 -16.37 6.59
C GLN A 170 11.14 -14.91 6.94
N ASN A 171 10.59 -14.38 8.03
CA ASN A 171 10.83 -13.02 8.53
C ASN A 171 10.43 -11.91 7.53
N VAL A 172 9.44 -12.18 6.65
CA VAL A 172 8.84 -11.16 5.77
C VAL A 172 7.41 -10.90 6.20
N PHE A 173 7.14 -9.66 6.63
CA PHE A 173 5.87 -9.25 7.22
C PHE A 173 5.05 -8.44 6.23
N VAL A 174 3.81 -8.84 5.99
CA VAL A 174 2.93 -8.22 4.99
C VAL A 174 1.75 -7.58 5.68
N PHE A 175 1.48 -6.32 5.36
CA PHE A 175 0.39 -5.52 5.91
C PHE A 175 -0.55 -5.07 4.80
N SER A 176 -1.82 -4.92 5.13
CA SER A 176 -2.82 -4.29 4.28
C SER A 176 -3.30 -3.02 4.95
N ILE A 177 -3.16 -1.86 4.29
CA ILE A 177 -3.58 -0.59 4.87
C ILE A 177 -4.66 0.11 4.04
N SER A 178 -5.53 0.87 4.73
CA SER A 178 -6.33 1.91 4.08
C SER A 178 -5.76 3.27 4.43
N PRO A 179 -5.49 4.12 3.45
CA PRO A 179 -5.03 5.48 3.70
C PRO A 179 -6.15 6.42 4.20
N GLY A 180 -7.41 5.96 4.20
CA GLY A 180 -8.58 6.81 4.36
C GLY A 180 -8.98 7.56 3.09
N LEU A 181 -9.90 8.50 3.22
CA LEU A 181 -10.33 9.38 2.12
C LEU A 181 -9.42 10.60 2.06
N VAL A 182 -8.32 10.52 1.33
CA VAL A 182 -7.32 11.60 1.20
C VAL A 182 -7.58 12.42 -0.06
N LYS A 183 -7.46 13.76 0.01
CA LYS A 183 -7.56 14.65 -1.17
C LYS A 183 -6.44 14.35 -2.17
N THR A 184 -6.78 13.81 -3.33
CA THR A 184 -5.89 13.44 -4.43
C THR A 184 -6.59 13.60 -5.77
N ALA A 185 -5.90 13.42 -6.88
CA ALA A 185 -6.54 13.38 -8.20
C ALA A 185 -7.61 12.27 -8.33
N MET A 186 -7.43 11.14 -7.62
CA MET A 186 -8.40 10.03 -7.62
C MET A 186 -9.72 10.39 -6.91
N THR A 187 -9.67 11.28 -5.95
CA THR A 187 -10.81 11.67 -5.09
C THR A 187 -11.34 13.06 -5.44
N ALA A 188 -10.95 13.65 -6.58
CA ALA A 188 -11.35 15.01 -6.98
C ALA A 188 -12.86 15.19 -7.17
N GLY A 189 -13.62 14.10 -7.38
CA GLY A 189 -15.08 14.14 -7.51
C GLY A 189 -15.85 14.23 -6.18
N PHE A 190 -15.16 14.12 -5.03
CA PHE A 190 -15.81 14.26 -3.72
C PHE A 190 -15.91 15.74 -3.30
N GLY A 191 -17.03 16.13 -2.66
CA GLY A 191 -17.22 17.48 -2.15
C GLY A 191 -16.26 17.84 -1.01
N ASP A 192 -16.13 19.14 -0.74
CA ASP A 192 -15.25 19.64 0.32
C ASP A 192 -15.66 19.21 1.73
N ASP A 193 -16.93 18.92 1.93
CA ASP A 193 -17.56 18.45 3.18
C ASP A 193 -17.43 16.93 3.39
N ALA A 194 -16.77 16.21 2.48
CA ALA A 194 -16.50 14.77 2.67
C ALA A 194 -15.60 14.55 3.90
N PRO A 195 -15.70 13.38 4.57
CA PRO A 195 -14.91 13.08 5.75
C PRO A 195 -13.43 12.83 5.36
N TRP A 196 -12.72 13.91 5.08
CA TRP A 196 -11.33 13.85 4.62
C TRP A 196 -10.39 13.39 5.71
N THR A 197 -9.64 12.36 5.40
CA THR A 197 -8.52 11.90 6.24
C THR A 197 -7.32 12.83 6.04
N PRO A 198 -6.66 13.28 7.13
CA PRO A 198 -5.43 14.06 7.04
C PRO A 198 -4.35 13.34 6.23
N PRO A 199 -3.66 14.03 5.29
CA PRO A 199 -2.74 13.41 4.34
C PRO A 199 -1.49 12.78 5.00
N GLU A 200 -1.18 13.15 6.24
CA GLU A 200 -0.07 12.61 7.03
C GLU A 200 -0.37 11.26 7.69
N CYS A 201 -1.65 10.84 7.78
CA CYS A 201 -2.03 9.61 8.48
C CYS A 201 -1.39 8.37 7.85
N ALA A 202 -1.50 8.21 6.52
CA ALA A 202 -0.94 7.06 5.84
C ALA A 202 0.61 7.02 5.86
N PRO A 203 1.34 8.13 5.60
CA PRO A 203 2.78 8.20 5.82
C PRO A 203 3.23 7.78 7.23
N ARG A 204 2.58 8.30 8.28
CA ARG A 204 2.87 7.96 9.67
C ARG A 204 2.66 6.48 9.96
N LEU A 205 1.56 5.90 9.47
CA LEU A 205 1.31 4.46 9.65
C LEU A 205 2.38 3.63 8.94
N VAL A 206 2.73 3.95 7.69
CA VAL A 206 3.78 3.21 6.94
C VAL A 206 5.14 3.33 7.63
N HIS A 207 5.50 4.52 8.12
CA HIS A 207 6.71 4.72 8.93
C HIS A 207 6.71 3.78 10.14
N ALA A 208 5.63 3.76 10.91
CA ALA A 208 5.52 2.92 12.11
C ALA A 208 5.62 1.42 11.77
N LEU A 209 5.02 0.98 10.66
CA LEU A 209 5.16 -0.40 10.18
C LEU A 209 6.58 -0.73 9.75
N ALA A 210 7.31 0.24 9.19
CA ALA A 210 8.70 0.06 8.75
C ALA A 210 9.66 -0.20 9.92
N THR A 211 9.36 0.30 11.14
CA THR A 211 10.22 0.08 12.32
C THR A 211 10.29 -1.38 12.78
N GLY A 212 9.29 -2.20 12.44
CA GLY A 212 9.15 -3.58 12.93
C GLY A 212 8.39 -3.72 14.25
N GLU A 213 8.02 -2.64 14.87
CA GLU A 213 7.25 -2.64 16.13
C GLU A 213 5.93 -3.42 16.02
N PHE A 214 5.34 -3.40 14.82
CA PHE A 214 4.03 -3.97 14.56
C PHE A 214 4.06 -5.27 13.75
N ASP A 215 5.18 -5.99 13.68
CA ASP A 215 5.30 -7.23 12.89
C ASP A 215 4.27 -8.30 13.30
N ARG A 216 3.84 -8.31 14.57
CA ARG A 216 2.75 -9.16 15.06
C ARG A 216 1.38 -8.87 14.45
N LEU A 217 1.20 -7.71 13.81
CA LEU A 217 -0.01 -7.33 13.08
C LEU A 217 0.05 -7.71 11.59
N ALA A 218 1.08 -8.45 11.15
CA ALA A 218 1.15 -8.93 9.77
C ALA A 218 -0.12 -9.73 9.40
N GLY A 219 -0.63 -9.51 8.20
CA GLY A 219 -1.89 -10.07 7.72
C GLY A 219 -3.14 -9.27 8.10
N ARG A 220 -3.01 -8.26 8.97
CA ARG A 220 -4.13 -7.41 9.39
C ARG A 220 -4.39 -6.27 8.41
N TYR A 221 -5.64 -5.80 8.43
CA TYR A 221 -6.05 -4.56 7.77
C TYR A 221 -5.96 -3.41 8.79
N LEU A 222 -5.22 -2.37 8.45
CA LEU A 222 -5.02 -1.22 9.33
C LEU A 222 -5.50 0.05 8.62
N HIS A 223 -6.32 0.85 9.30
CA HIS A 223 -6.80 2.12 8.76
C HIS A 223 -5.95 3.28 9.29
N ALA A 224 -5.37 4.07 8.40
CA ALA A 224 -4.39 5.09 8.77
C ALA A 224 -4.88 6.13 9.78
N GLU A 225 -6.18 6.44 9.74
CA GLU A 225 -6.80 7.40 10.67
C GLU A 225 -7.35 6.74 11.94
N HIS A 226 -7.96 5.55 11.80
CA HIS A 226 -8.67 4.89 12.90
C HIS A 226 -7.78 3.93 13.71
N ASP A 227 -6.63 3.55 13.14
CA ASP A 227 -5.62 2.75 13.81
C ASP A 227 -4.27 3.51 13.87
N PRO A 228 -4.21 4.70 14.50
CA PRO A 228 -2.95 5.43 14.62
C PRO A 228 -1.94 4.62 15.45
N PRO A 229 -0.63 4.78 15.21
CA PRO A 229 0.41 3.97 15.86
C PRO A 229 0.34 3.94 17.40
N GLU A 230 -0.10 5.02 18.04
CA GLU A 230 -0.27 5.10 19.47
C GLU A 230 -1.34 4.12 19.97
N GLN A 231 -2.50 4.09 19.32
CA GLN A 231 -3.60 3.16 19.66
C GLN A 231 -3.26 1.72 19.27
N LEU A 232 -2.52 1.51 18.18
CA LEU A 232 -2.04 0.18 17.82
C LEU A 232 -1.14 -0.41 18.89
N ARG A 233 -0.26 0.39 19.53
CA ARG A 233 0.58 -0.06 20.66
C ARG A 233 -0.27 -0.53 21.83
N GLU A 234 -1.25 0.28 22.21
CA GLU A 234 -2.13 -0.01 23.35
C GLU A 234 -3.00 -1.26 23.11
N ARG A 235 -3.41 -1.49 21.86
CA ARG A 235 -4.34 -2.53 21.48
C ARG A 235 -3.69 -3.76 20.85
N LEU A 236 -2.38 -3.79 20.66
CA LEU A 236 -1.68 -4.82 19.90
C LEU A 236 -2.04 -6.24 20.36
N ASP A 237 -1.99 -6.49 21.66
CA ASP A 237 -2.29 -7.81 22.23
C ASP A 237 -3.76 -8.21 22.02
N SER A 238 -4.70 -7.29 22.18
CA SER A 238 -6.13 -7.57 21.97
C SER A 238 -6.43 -7.78 20.48
N ILE A 239 -5.82 -6.99 19.57
CA ILE A 239 -5.99 -7.19 18.13
C ILE A 239 -5.54 -8.58 17.70
N VAL A 240 -4.45 -9.08 18.26
CA VAL A 240 -3.94 -10.42 17.95
C VAL A 240 -4.78 -11.51 18.59
N ALA A 241 -5.12 -11.39 19.89
CA ALA A 241 -5.83 -12.40 20.66
C ALA A 241 -7.28 -12.60 20.18
N ASP A 242 -7.96 -11.50 19.82
CA ASP A 242 -9.37 -11.50 19.44
C ASP A 242 -9.59 -11.60 17.92
N ASP A 243 -8.52 -11.83 17.13
CA ASP A 243 -8.52 -11.87 15.66
C ASP A 243 -9.20 -10.64 15.03
N LEU A 244 -8.89 -9.43 15.55
CA LEU A 244 -9.44 -8.18 15.06
C LEU A 244 -8.72 -7.71 13.78
N ASN A 245 -9.29 -6.70 13.13
CA ASN A 245 -8.76 -6.08 11.91
C ASN A 245 -8.60 -7.06 10.73
N VAL A 246 -9.54 -7.98 10.61
CA VAL A 246 -9.64 -8.98 9.53
C VAL A 246 -11.06 -9.06 8.99
N ILE A 247 -11.20 -9.49 7.74
CA ILE A 247 -12.53 -9.76 7.16
C ILE A 247 -12.90 -11.21 7.45
N ARG A 248 -13.95 -11.41 8.23
CA ARG A 248 -14.49 -12.73 8.59
C ARG A 248 -15.99 -12.81 8.34
N LEU A 249 -16.45 -13.96 7.89
CA LEU A 249 -17.86 -14.24 7.79
C LEU A 249 -18.46 -14.40 9.21
N ARG A 250 -19.47 -13.61 9.53
CA ARG A 250 -20.24 -13.80 10.76
C ARG A 250 -21.28 -14.91 10.53
N ARG A 251 -21.37 -15.87 11.45
CA ARG A 251 -22.36 -16.96 11.46
C ARG A 251 -23.08 -16.97 12.78
#